data_9e1427562a5dfdbe948026b9ce861b34
#
_entry.id   9e1427562a5dfdbe948026b9ce861b34
#
_cell.length_a   1.000
_cell.length_b   1.000
_cell.length_c   1.000
_cell.angle_alpha   90.00
_cell.angle_beta   90.00
_cell.angle_gamma   90.00
#
_symmetry.space_group_name_H-M   'P 1'
#
loop_
_entity.id
_entity.type
_entity.pdbx_description
1 polymer ?
#
loop_
_entity_poly.entity_id
_entity_poly.type
_entity_poly.pdbx_seq_one_letter_code
_entity_poly.pdbx_strand_id
1 'polypeptide(L)'
;MKKLGLKKLSFLALIFTLAVGLFACSSAKQNSGSTEATKLKVVATNSIIADITKNIAGDKIDLHSIVPVGQDPHEYEPLPDDVKKTSEANLIFYNGINLETGGNAWFTKLVQNAKKEENKDYYAVSEGVDVIYLEGQNEKGKEDPHAWLNLENGMIYAKNIAKQLEAKDPKNKDFYEANLKTYLEKLSKLDKEAKDKFNNIPKEKKMIVTSEGCFKYFSKAYNVPSAYIWEINTEEEGTTDQIKTLVEKLRKTKVPSLFVESSVDERPMQTVSKDTNIPIFEKIFTDSIAEPGQNGDSYYNMMKWNLDKISEGLAK
;
A
#
# COMPACT_ATOMS: atom_id res chain seq x y z
N MET A 1 -104.96 -5.99 3.08
CA MET A 1 -104.41 -7.07 3.91
C MET A 1 -103.04 -7.45 3.39
N LYS A 2 -102.13 -7.48 4.30
CA LYS A 2 -100.73 -8.03 4.43
C LYS A 2 -99.65 -7.44 3.54
N LYS A 3 -98.89 -6.46 4.17
CA LYS A 3 -97.57 -6.08 3.86
C LYS A 3 -96.59 -7.23 4.23
N LEU A 4 -96.00 -7.87 3.24
CA LEU A 4 -94.88 -8.75 3.48
C LEU A 4 -94.02 -8.74 2.20
N GLY A 5 -92.81 -8.23 2.28
CA GLY A 5 -91.96 -8.35 1.14
C GLY A 5 -90.72 -7.44 1.12
N LEU A 6 -90.58 -6.44 2.03
CA LEU A 6 -89.51 -5.46 1.90
C LEU A 6 -88.31 -5.68 2.82
N LYS A 7 -88.34 -6.70 3.67
CA LYS A 7 -87.25 -6.98 4.61
C LYS A 7 -86.20 -8.03 4.16
N LYS A 8 -86.51 -8.77 3.07
CA LYS A 8 -85.61 -9.82 2.58
C LYS A 8 -84.66 -9.36 1.47
N LEU A 9 -84.90 -8.19 0.86
CA LEU A 9 -84.00 -7.66 -0.18
C LEU A 9 -82.82 -6.88 0.37
N SER A 10 -82.90 -6.31 1.58
CA SER A 10 -81.85 -5.56 2.22
C SER A 10 -80.73 -6.41 2.84
N PHE A 11 -80.99 -7.70 3.06
CA PHE A 11 -80.04 -8.63 3.67
C PHE A 11 -79.11 -9.28 2.62
N LEU A 12 -79.56 -9.37 1.35
CA LEU A 12 -78.73 -9.93 0.28
C LEU A 12 -77.77 -8.89 -0.31
N ALA A 13 -78.11 -7.60 -0.24
CA ALA A 13 -77.22 -6.51 -0.69
C ALA A 13 -76.09 -6.25 0.27
N LEU A 14 -76.21 -6.56 1.58
CA LEU A 14 -75.19 -6.35 2.59
C LEU A 14 -74.11 -7.45 2.58
N ILE A 15 -74.42 -8.63 2.10
CA ILE A 15 -73.47 -9.77 2.02
C ILE A 15 -72.59 -9.66 0.76
N PHE A 16 -73.10 -8.99 -0.30
CA PHE A 16 -72.26 -8.78 -1.52
C PHE A 16 -71.24 -7.66 -1.43
N THR A 17 -71.45 -6.66 -0.55
CA THR A 17 -70.54 -5.57 -0.28
C THR A 17 -69.41 -5.96 0.69
N LEU A 18 -69.55 -7.04 1.47
CA LEU A 18 -68.51 -7.52 2.37
C LEU A 18 -67.50 -8.49 1.67
N ALA A 19 -67.88 -9.08 0.53
CA ALA A 19 -67.02 -10.01 -0.21
C ALA A 19 -65.99 -9.29 -1.15
N VAL A 20 -66.20 -8.02 -1.48
CA VAL A 20 -65.26 -7.24 -2.34
C VAL A 20 -64.18 -6.54 -1.52
N GLY A 21 -64.33 -6.44 -0.19
CA GLY A 21 -63.37 -5.77 0.71
C GLY A 21 -62.19 -6.62 1.17
N LEU A 22 -62.12 -7.92 0.83
CA LEU A 22 -61.10 -8.86 1.31
C LEU A 22 -60.04 -9.23 0.26
N PHE A 23 -60.10 -8.67 -0.94
CA PHE A 23 -59.10 -8.91 -1.98
C PHE A 23 -58.11 -7.75 -2.21
N ALA A 24 -58.13 -6.69 -1.37
CA ALA A 24 -57.32 -5.49 -1.55
C ALA A 24 -56.23 -5.30 -0.46
N CYS A 25 -55.76 -6.35 0.19
CA CYS A 25 -54.63 -6.27 1.11
C CYS A 25 -53.79 -7.53 1.06
N SER A 26 -53.13 -7.77 -0.08
CA SER A 26 -51.98 -8.65 -0.16
C SER A 26 -51.01 -8.16 -1.26
N SER A 27 -50.75 -6.85 -1.26
CA SER A 27 -49.44 -6.38 -1.74
C SER A 27 -48.54 -6.44 -0.54
N ALA A 28 -48.09 -7.63 -0.19
CA ALA A 28 -46.86 -7.80 0.55
C ALA A 28 -45.79 -7.06 -0.27
N LYS A 29 -45.41 -5.85 0.14
CA LYS A 29 -44.12 -5.33 -0.16
C LYS A 29 -43.16 -6.43 0.27
N GLN A 30 -42.74 -7.24 -0.68
CA GLN A 30 -41.47 -7.90 -0.59
C GLN A 30 -40.45 -6.76 -0.43
N ASN A 31 -40.15 -6.45 0.81
CA ASN A 31 -38.96 -5.82 1.17
C ASN A 31 -37.86 -6.81 0.74
N SER A 32 -37.47 -6.75 -0.53
CA SER A 32 -36.17 -7.24 -0.96
C SER A 32 -35.15 -6.35 -0.22
N GLY A 33 -34.96 -6.65 1.05
CA GLY A 33 -33.77 -6.31 1.74
C GLY A 33 -32.66 -6.96 0.90
N SER A 34 -32.06 -6.18 0.01
CA SER A 34 -30.72 -6.46 -0.45
C SER A 34 -29.91 -6.55 0.85
N THR A 35 -29.68 -7.76 1.33
CA THR A 35 -28.56 -8.03 2.22
C THR A 35 -27.36 -7.59 1.39
N GLU A 36 -26.92 -6.35 1.58
CA GLU A 36 -25.64 -5.90 1.10
C GLU A 36 -24.64 -6.96 1.56
N ALA A 37 -24.12 -7.74 0.63
CA ALA A 37 -23.21 -8.81 0.96
C ALA A 37 -22.05 -8.15 1.69
N THR A 38 -21.84 -8.52 2.95
CA THR A 38 -20.82 -7.96 3.81
C THR A 38 -19.50 -8.05 3.07
N LYS A 39 -18.85 -6.91 2.82
CA LYS A 39 -17.57 -6.84 2.14
C LYS A 39 -16.50 -7.56 2.95
N LEU A 40 -15.54 -8.17 2.26
CA LEU A 40 -14.37 -8.76 2.90
C LEU A 40 -13.59 -7.66 3.62
N LYS A 41 -13.36 -7.81 4.93
CA LYS A 41 -12.56 -6.87 5.73
C LYS A 41 -11.09 -7.18 5.54
N VAL A 42 -10.36 -6.24 4.97
CA VAL A 42 -8.94 -6.37 4.65
C VAL A 42 -8.14 -5.30 5.38
N VAL A 43 -7.02 -5.69 5.96
CA VAL A 43 -6.06 -4.77 6.59
C VAL A 43 -4.75 -4.85 5.82
N ALA A 44 -4.14 -3.70 5.57
CA ALA A 44 -2.79 -3.55 5.06
C ALA A 44 -1.93 -2.81 6.09
N THR A 45 -0.66 -3.19 6.25
CA THR A 45 0.21 -2.58 7.25
C THR A 45 0.58 -1.15 6.92
N ASN A 46 0.72 -0.80 5.64
CA ASN A 46 1.12 0.54 5.22
C ASN A 46 0.37 1.00 3.96
N SER A 47 0.53 2.27 3.64
CA SER A 47 -0.17 2.95 2.54
C SER A 47 0.18 2.39 1.14
N ILE A 48 1.40 1.88 0.94
CA ILE A 48 1.85 1.29 -0.33
C ILE A 48 1.10 -0.01 -0.60
N ILE A 49 1.06 -0.91 0.39
CA ILE A 49 0.33 -2.18 0.31
C ILE A 49 -1.17 -1.93 0.19
N ALA A 50 -1.68 -0.94 0.93
CA ALA A 50 -3.09 -0.53 0.86
C ALA A 50 -3.47 -0.05 -0.55
N ASP A 51 -2.64 0.78 -1.19
CA ASP A 51 -2.89 1.26 -2.55
C ASP A 51 -2.85 0.12 -3.57
N ILE A 52 -1.84 -0.75 -3.53
CA ILE A 52 -1.78 -1.93 -4.42
C ILE A 52 -3.03 -2.80 -4.23
N THR A 53 -3.43 -3.06 -2.99
CA THR A 53 -4.65 -3.82 -2.65
C THR A 53 -5.89 -3.15 -3.22
N LYS A 54 -6.01 -1.83 -3.08
CA LYS A 54 -7.11 -1.04 -3.62
C LYS A 54 -7.20 -1.08 -5.14
N ASN A 55 -6.04 -1.02 -5.82
CA ASN A 55 -5.99 -1.12 -7.28
C ASN A 55 -6.49 -2.48 -7.80
N ILE A 56 -6.29 -3.56 -7.05
CA ILE A 56 -6.78 -4.91 -7.40
C ILE A 56 -8.24 -5.10 -6.98
N ALA A 57 -8.57 -4.76 -5.75
CA ALA A 57 -9.85 -5.09 -5.15
C ALA A 57 -10.97 -4.07 -5.45
N GLY A 58 -10.61 -2.84 -5.81
CA GLY A 58 -11.58 -1.77 -6.06
C GLY A 58 -12.46 -1.49 -4.83
N ASP A 59 -13.77 -1.54 -5.06
CA ASP A 59 -14.79 -1.33 -4.03
C ASP A 59 -15.36 -2.63 -3.43
N LYS A 60 -14.79 -3.80 -3.78
CA LYS A 60 -15.29 -5.11 -3.34
C LYS A 60 -14.94 -5.45 -1.90
N ILE A 61 -14.03 -4.73 -1.29
CA ILE A 61 -13.54 -4.96 0.07
C ILE A 61 -13.77 -3.72 0.96
N ASP A 62 -13.70 -3.94 2.29
CA ASP A 62 -13.55 -2.90 3.31
C ASP A 62 -12.07 -2.89 3.73
N LEU A 63 -11.31 -1.90 3.25
CA LEU A 63 -9.85 -1.84 3.41
C LEU A 63 -9.48 -0.81 4.47
N HIS A 64 -8.62 -1.21 5.41
CA HIS A 64 -7.98 -0.36 6.39
C HIS A 64 -6.46 -0.39 6.23
N SER A 65 -5.80 0.77 6.22
CA SER A 65 -4.34 0.89 6.31
C SER A 65 -3.96 1.21 7.76
N ILE A 66 -3.05 0.43 8.35
CA ILE A 66 -2.60 0.64 9.73
C ILE A 66 -1.75 1.91 9.80
N VAL A 67 -0.60 1.92 9.14
CA VAL A 67 0.27 3.08 9.13
C VAL A 67 -0.32 4.15 8.19
N PRO A 68 -0.60 5.36 8.71
CA PRO A 68 -1.14 6.45 7.91
C PRO A 68 -0.19 6.89 6.80
N VAL A 69 -0.75 7.54 5.78
CA VAL A 69 0.03 8.20 4.73
C VAL A 69 1.02 9.20 5.35
N GLY A 70 2.25 9.20 4.85
CA GLY A 70 3.32 10.10 5.28
C GLY A 70 4.06 9.67 6.55
N GLN A 71 3.70 8.54 7.16
CA GLN A 71 4.40 8.00 8.33
C GLN A 71 5.29 6.81 7.97
N ASP A 72 6.35 6.65 8.78
CA ASP A 72 7.31 5.56 8.67
C ASP A 72 6.73 4.26 9.25
N PRO A 73 6.73 3.14 8.50
CA PRO A 73 6.23 1.84 8.96
C PRO A 73 7.25 1.03 9.78
N HIS A 74 8.51 1.43 9.88
CA HIS A 74 9.56 0.67 10.58
C HIS A 74 9.29 0.56 12.07
N GLU A 75 8.95 1.67 12.71
CA GLU A 75 8.72 1.77 14.15
C GLU A 75 7.37 2.44 14.47
N TYR A 76 6.30 1.80 14.03
CA TYR A 76 4.94 2.29 14.29
C TYR A 76 4.40 1.75 15.62
N GLU A 77 3.54 2.53 16.28
CA GLU A 77 2.79 2.11 17.44
C GLU A 77 1.29 2.03 17.09
N PRO A 78 0.72 0.82 16.94
CA PRO A 78 -0.68 0.67 16.53
C PRO A 78 -1.67 1.31 17.51
N LEU A 79 -2.61 2.06 16.95
CA LEU A 79 -3.68 2.72 17.70
C LEU A 79 -4.78 1.71 18.10
N PRO A 80 -5.64 2.01 19.08
CA PRO A 80 -6.73 1.12 19.47
C PRO A 80 -7.67 0.72 18.33
N ASP A 81 -7.88 1.60 17.34
CA ASP A 81 -8.68 1.27 16.14
C ASP A 81 -7.96 0.26 15.23
N ASP A 82 -6.65 0.36 15.08
CA ASP A 82 -5.84 -0.62 14.33
C ASP A 82 -5.93 -2.01 14.95
N VAL A 83 -5.86 -2.10 16.28
CA VAL A 83 -6.03 -3.36 17.01
C VAL A 83 -7.41 -3.95 16.77
N LYS A 84 -8.46 -3.12 16.83
CA LYS A 84 -9.84 -3.54 16.55
C LYS A 84 -9.99 -4.01 15.11
N LYS A 85 -9.56 -3.21 14.12
CA LYS A 85 -9.64 -3.55 12.69
C LYS A 85 -8.87 -4.83 12.38
N THR A 86 -7.67 -5.01 12.95
CA THR A 86 -6.87 -6.23 12.80
C THR A 86 -7.60 -7.45 13.37
N SER A 87 -8.21 -7.32 14.56
CA SER A 87 -8.97 -8.41 15.18
C SER A 87 -10.19 -8.84 14.36
N GLU A 88 -10.87 -7.88 13.73
CA GLU A 88 -12.04 -8.11 12.88
C GLU A 88 -11.70 -8.51 11.44
N ALA A 89 -10.46 -8.36 11.00
CA ALA A 89 -10.04 -8.60 9.63
C ALA A 89 -10.23 -10.07 9.21
N ASN A 90 -10.68 -10.27 7.98
CA ASN A 90 -10.73 -11.57 7.31
C ASN A 90 -9.40 -11.90 6.61
N LEU A 91 -8.64 -10.86 6.25
CA LEU A 91 -7.39 -10.96 5.52
C LEU A 91 -6.50 -9.77 5.88
N ILE A 92 -5.21 -10.04 6.14
CA ILE A 92 -4.24 -9.03 6.48
C ILE A 92 -3.03 -9.17 5.57
N PHE A 93 -2.54 -8.06 5.03
CA PHE A 93 -1.33 -7.97 4.23
C PHE A 93 -0.25 -7.18 4.96
N TYR A 94 0.96 -7.73 5.01
CA TYR A 94 2.14 -7.07 5.56
C TYR A 94 3.32 -7.21 4.61
N ASN A 95 4.32 -6.33 4.74
CA ASN A 95 5.48 -6.39 3.85
C ASN A 95 6.29 -7.67 4.06
N GLY A 96 6.59 -8.00 5.29
CA GLY A 96 7.60 -9.01 5.64
C GLY A 96 9.01 -8.45 5.45
N ILE A 97 9.99 -9.34 5.24
CA ILE A 97 11.40 -8.96 5.04
C ILE A 97 11.86 -7.80 5.93
N ASN A 98 11.72 -8.00 7.26
CA ASN A 98 12.24 -7.12 8.30
C ASN A 98 11.63 -5.69 8.39
N LEU A 99 10.51 -5.37 7.69
CA LEU A 99 9.88 -4.05 7.83
C LEU A 99 9.17 -3.94 9.20
N GLU A 100 7.96 -4.46 9.30
CA GLU A 100 7.12 -4.39 10.50
C GLU A 100 7.45 -5.46 11.53
N THR A 101 8.28 -6.43 11.13
CA THR A 101 8.76 -7.55 11.97
C THR A 101 10.15 -7.30 12.53
N GLY A 102 10.89 -6.33 11.99
CA GLY A 102 12.14 -5.80 12.52
C GLY A 102 11.93 -4.78 13.64
N GLY A 103 12.99 -4.07 14.02
CA GLY A 103 12.93 -3.00 15.01
C GLY A 103 12.18 -3.41 16.28
N ASN A 104 11.13 -2.68 16.62
CA ASN A 104 10.25 -2.97 17.76
C ASN A 104 9.27 -4.15 17.54
N ALA A 105 9.25 -4.73 16.33
CA ALA A 105 8.39 -5.85 15.91
C ALA A 105 6.90 -5.63 16.21
N TRP A 106 6.40 -4.43 15.95
CA TRP A 106 5.05 -4.01 16.29
C TRP A 106 3.96 -4.89 15.65
N PHE A 107 4.15 -5.31 14.40
CA PHE A 107 3.19 -6.15 13.69
C PHE A 107 3.07 -7.53 14.32
N THR A 108 4.20 -8.15 14.69
CA THR A 108 4.21 -9.46 15.37
C THR A 108 3.39 -9.42 16.65
N LYS A 109 3.57 -8.36 17.47
CA LYS A 109 2.78 -8.15 18.69
C LYS A 109 1.29 -7.95 18.39
N LEU A 110 0.98 -7.18 17.34
CA LEU A 110 -0.39 -6.86 16.94
C LEU A 110 -1.16 -8.13 16.53
N VAL A 111 -0.59 -8.97 15.64
CA VAL A 111 -1.27 -10.19 15.17
C VAL A 111 -1.39 -11.26 16.25
N GLN A 112 -0.41 -11.36 17.15
CA GLN A 112 -0.48 -12.24 18.33
C GLN A 112 -1.63 -11.83 19.26
N ASN A 113 -1.75 -10.53 19.58
CA ASN A 113 -2.84 -10.01 20.40
C ASN A 113 -4.22 -10.21 19.72
N ALA A 114 -4.29 -10.07 18.41
CA ALA A 114 -5.47 -10.31 17.60
C ALA A 114 -5.76 -11.82 17.38
N LYS A 115 -4.89 -12.72 17.84
CA LYS A 115 -4.96 -14.18 17.66
C LYS A 115 -5.07 -14.58 16.17
N LYS A 116 -4.32 -13.91 15.32
CA LYS A 116 -4.23 -14.21 13.89
C LYS A 116 -3.10 -15.20 13.62
N GLU A 117 -3.27 -16.04 12.61
CA GLU A 117 -2.34 -17.10 12.22
C GLU A 117 -1.71 -16.79 10.85
N GLU A 118 -0.39 -16.91 10.77
CA GLU A 118 0.34 -16.72 9.51
C GLU A 118 -0.07 -17.77 8.47
N ASN A 119 -0.09 -17.36 7.19
CA ASN A 119 -0.51 -18.17 6.05
C ASN A 119 -1.98 -18.66 6.12
N LYS A 120 -2.77 -18.11 7.05
CA LYS A 120 -4.20 -18.34 7.19
C LYS A 120 -4.97 -17.03 7.23
N ASP A 121 -4.57 -16.12 8.11
CA ASP A 121 -5.23 -14.84 8.35
C ASP A 121 -4.39 -13.66 7.84
N TYR A 122 -3.05 -13.79 7.85
CA TYR A 122 -2.14 -12.77 7.36
C TYR A 122 -1.03 -13.36 6.47
N TYR A 123 -0.60 -12.57 5.49
CA TYR A 123 0.31 -13.00 4.43
C TYR A 123 1.33 -11.92 4.10
N ALA A 124 2.60 -12.31 3.96
CA ALA A 124 3.65 -11.44 3.44
C ALA A 124 3.42 -11.20 1.93
N VAL A 125 3.34 -9.92 1.53
CA VAL A 125 3.20 -9.58 0.11
C VAL A 125 4.51 -9.77 -0.66
N SER A 126 5.63 -9.80 0.05
CA SER A 126 6.96 -10.00 -0.50
C SER A 126 7.35 -11.47 -0.77
N GLU A 127 6.45 -12.43 -0.56
CA GLU A 127 6.76 -13.84 -0.85
C GLU A 127 7.28 -14.01 -2.29
N GLY A 128 8.45 -14.65 -2.44
CA GLY A 128 9.10 -14.87 -3.74
C GLY A 128 9.98 -13.72 -4.24
N VAL A 129 10.19 -12.68 -3.44
CA VAL A 129 11.20 -11.64 -3.72
C VAL A 129 12.60 -12.21 -3.49
N ASP A 130 13.54 -11.90 -4.39
CA ASP A 130 14.97 -12.17 -4.21
C ASP A 130 15.56 -11.17 -3.20
N VAL A 131 15.71 -11.59 -1.95
CA VAL A 131 16.01 -10.72 -0.81
C VAL A 131 17.43 -10.18 -0.88
N ILE A 132 17.59 -8.89 -0.60
CA ILE A 132 18.87 -8.22 -0.36
C ILE A 132 19.08 -8.07 1.14
N TYR A 133 20.33 -8.20 1.60
CA TYR A 133 20.68 -8.12 3.01
C TYR A 133 21.38 -6.80 3.34
N LEU A 134 21.17 -6.33 4.57
CA LEU A 134 21.83 -5.16 5.13
C LEU A 134 23.31 -5.48 5.42
N GLU A 135 24.17 -4.47 5.26
CA GLU A 135 25.64 -4.59 5.41
C GLU A 135 26.18 -3.78 6.59
N GLY A 136 25.38 -2.89 7.17
CA GLY A 136 25.74 -2.05 8.32
C GLY A 136 26.11 -2.87 9.57
N GLN A 137 26.99 -2.33 10.40
CA GLN A 137 27.60 -3.10 11.50
C GLN A 137 26.58 -3.71 12.45
N ASN A 138 25.49 -2.98 12.78
CA ASN A 138 24.47 -3.42 13.72
C ASN A 138 23.36 -4.25 13.07
N GLU A 139 23.16 -4.13 11.74
CA GLU A 139 22.09 -4.72 10.99
C GLU A 139 22.55 -5.82 10.03
N LYS A 140 23.86 -6.12 10.02
CA LYS A 140 24.48 -7.05 9.07
C LYS A 140 23.79 -8.42 9.06
N GLY A 141 23.35 -8.79 7.86
CA GLY A 141 22.70 -10.09 7.63
C GLY A 141 21.19 -10.09 7.90
N LYS A 142 20.61 -9.00 8.39
CA LYS A 142 19.15 -8.79 8.36
C LYS A 142 18.71 -8.47 6.93
N GLU A 143 17.46 -8.73 6.64
CA GLU A 143 16.87 -8.47 5.34
C GLU A 143 16.60 -6.97 5.15
N ASP A 144 16.88 -6.45 3.94
CA ASP A 144 16.48 -5.10 3.54
C ASP A 144 15.00 -5.11 3.14
N PRO A 145 14.13 -4.32 3.80
CA PRO A 145 12.70 -4.41 3.59
C PRO A 145 12.17 -3.73 2.31
N HIS A 146 12.96 -2.84 1.69
CA HIS A 146 12.50 -1.85 0.69
C HIS A 146 12.30 -2.44 -0.72
N ALA A 147 11.81 -3.68 -0.80
CA ALA A 147 11.68 -4.40 -2.07
C ALA A 147 10.74 -3.73 -3.08
N TRP A 148 9.71 -3.02 -2.60
CA TRP A 148 8.74 -2.29 -3.44
C TRP A 148 9.35 -1.18 -4.29
N LEU A 149 10.56 -0.69 -3.97
CA LEU A 149 11.28 0.31 -4.78
C LEU A 149 11.85 -0.26 -6.08
N ASN A 150 11.70 -1.55 -6.32
CA ASN A 150 11.82 -2.20 -7.62
C ASN A 150 10.41 -2.55 -8.14
N LEU A 151 10.03 -2.04 -9.33
CA LEU A 151 8.72 -2.30 -9.91
C LEU A 151 8.45 -3.79 -10.20
N GLU A 152 9.50 -4.59 -10.49
CA GLU A 152 9.34 -6.05 -10.65
C GLU A 152 8.89 -6.70 -9.35
N ASN A 153 9.43 -6.25 -8.20
CA ASN A 153 8.97 -6.70 -6.88
C ASN A 153 7.55 -6.18 -6.57
N GLY A 154 7.24 -4.94 -6.93
CA GLY A 154 5.86 -4.41 -6.81
C GLY A 154 4.84 -5.24 -7.59
N MET A 155 5.23 -5.80 -8.75
CA MET A 155 4.39 -6.75 -9.49
C MET A 155 4.27 -8.12 -8.78
N ILE A 156 5.29 -8.57 -8.04
CA ILE A 156 5.18 -9.75 -7.15
C ILE A 156 4.17 -9.47 -6.04
N TYR A 157 4.26 -8.32 -5.37
CA TYR A 157 3.31 -7.89 -4.33
C TYR A 157 1.87 -7.93 -4.86
N ALA A 158 1.63 -7.34 -6.03
CA ALA A 158 0.31 -7.32 -6.65
C ALA A 158 -0.25 -8.73 -6.90
N LYS A 159 0.58 -9.66 -7.39
CA LYS A 159 0.20 -11.06 -7.61
C LYS A 159 -0.12 -11.80 -6.32
N ASN A 160 0.68 -11.60 -5.27
CA ASN A 160 0.45 -12.22 -3.97
C ASN A 160 -0.83 -11.71 -3.31
N ILE A 161 -1.10 -10.41 -3.40
CA ILE A 161 -2.35 -9.80 -2.92
C ILE A 161 -3.56 -10.38 -3.67
N ALA A 162 -3.53 -10.41 -5.01
CA ALA A 162 -4.62 -10.95 -5.82
C ALA A 162 -4.90 -12.42 -5.49
N LYS A 163 -3.88 -13.25 -5.37
CA LYS A 163 -3.98 -14.67 -4.99
C LYS A 163 -4.78 -14.86 -3.71
N GLN A 164 -4.52 -14.05 -2.69
CA GLN A 164 -5.21 -14.17 -1.40
C GLN A 164 -6.63 -13.59 -1.44
N LEU A 165 -6.85 -12.50 -2.17
CA LEU A 165 -8.18 -11.94 -2.40
C LEU A 165 -9.09 -12.95 -3.11
N GLU A 166 -8.60 -13.59 -4.17
CA GLU A 166 -9.34 -14.62 -4.91
C GLU A 166 -9.68 -15.82 -4.04
N ALA A 167 -8.76 -16.27 -3.18
CA ALA A 167 -8.97 -17.38 -2.27
C ALA A 167 -10.03 -17.07 -1.20
N LYS A 168 -10.03 -15.84 -0.68
CA LYS A 168 -10.94 -15.43 0.41
C LYS A 168 -12.30 -14.93 -0.10
N ASP A 169 -12.36 -14.44 -1.33
CA ASP A 169 -13.57 -13.89 -1.95
C ASP A 169 -13.75 -14.39 -3.41
N PRO A 170 -13.98 -15.70 -3.59
CA PRO A 170 -14.02 -16.32 -4.92
C PRO A 170 -15.15 -15.80 -5.82
N LYS A 171 -16.19 -15.19 -5.26
CA LYS A 171 -17.28 -14.58 -6.05
C LYS A 171 -16.83 -13.36 -6.87
N ASN A 172 -15.74 -12.68 -6.47
CA ASN A 172 -15.17 -11.53 -7.15
C ASN A 172 -13.84 -11.85 -7.87
N LYS A 173 -13.50 -13.14 -8.02
CA LYS A 173 -12.24 -13.59 -8.61
C LYS A 173 -11.98 -12.96 -9.98
N ASP A 174 -12.90 -13.06 -10.91
CA ASP A 174 -12.73 -12.52 -12.28
C ASP A 174 -12.47 -11.01 -12.28
N PHE A 175 -13.09 -10.28 -11.32
CA PHE A 175 -12.86 -8.85 -11.14
C PHE A 175 -11.41 -8.57 -10.69
N TYR A 176 -10.91 -9.35 -9.73
CA TYR A 176 -9.53 -9.20 -9.23
C TYR A 176 -8.51 -9.56 -10.31
N GLU A 177 -8.71 -10.65 -11.05
CA GLU A 177 -7.85 -11.06 -12.17
C GLU A 177 -7.77 -9.99 -13.27
N ALA A 178 -8.91 -9.40 -13.66
CA ALA A 178 -8.96 -8.34 -14.67
C ALA A 178 -8.20 -7.09 -14.23
N ASN A 179 -8.39 -6.66 -12.98
CA ASN A 179 -7.69 -5.52 -12.41
C ASN A 179 -6.19 -5.79 -12.26
N LEU A 180 -5.82 -6.98 -11.76
CA LEU A 180 -4.41 -7.38 -11.65
C LEU A 180 -3.73 -7.30 -13.01
N LYS A 181 -4.32 -7.87 -14.06
CA LYS A 181 -3.77 -7.83 -15.42
C LYS A 181 -3.49 -6.40 -15.86
N THR A 182 -4.49 -5.52 -15.75
CA THR A 182 -4.37 -4.11 -16.13
C THR A 182 -3.28 -3.40 -15.33
N TYR A 183 -3.21 -3.68 -14.03
CA TYR A 183 -2.23 -3.07 -13.14
C TYR A 183 -0.80 -3.53 -13.44
N LEU A 184 -0.60 -4.82 -13.70
CA LEU A 184 0.70 -5.38 -14.10
C LEU A 184 1.18 -4.80 -15.44
N GLU A 185 0.30 -4.63 -16.42
CA GLU A 185 0.63 -4.00 -17.72
C GLU A 185 1.11 -2.55 -17.49
N LYS A 186 0.44 -1.80 -16.61
CA LYS A 186 0.79 -0.41 -16.26
C LYS A 186 2.16 -0.33 -15.58
N LEU A 187 2.43 -1.20 -14.59
CA LEU A 187 3.71 -1.24 -13.88
C LEU A 187 4.86 -1.69 -14.80
N SER A 188 4.64 -2.71 -15.62
CA SER A 188 5.65 -3.23 -16.56
C SER A 188 6.05 -2.18 -17.61
N LYS A 189 5.08 -1.39 -18.10
CA LYS A 189 5.37 -0.28 -19.01
C LYS A 189 6.25 0.78 -18.33
N LEU A 190 5.91 1.17 -17.10
CA LEU A 190 6.70 2.14 -16.34
C LEU A 190 8.11 1.64 -16.05
N ASP A 191 8.28 0.35 -15.70
CA ASP A 191 9.58 -0.28 -15.47
C ASP A 191 10.47 -0.25 -16.72
N LYS A 192 9.91 -0.58 -17.87
CA LYS A 192 10.65 -0.50 -19.13
C LYS A 192 11.10 0.93 -19.46
N GLU A 193 10.20 1.90 -19.35
CA GLU A 193 10.51 3.32 -19.56
C GLU A 193 11.61 3.80 -18.60
N ALA A 194 11.60 3.34 -17.35
CA ALA A 194 12.62 3.67 -16.37
C ALA A 194 14.00 3.08 -16.75
N LYS A 195 14.05 1.80 -17.12
CA LYS A 195 15.29 1.14 -17.57
C LYS A 195 15.92 1.90 -18.74
N ASP A 196 15.10 2.32 -19.71
CA ASP A 196 15.56 3.10 -20.86
C ASP A 196 16.13 4.47 -20.44
N LYS A 197 15.46 5.19 -19.52
CA LYS A 197 15.92 6.48 -18.98
C LYS A 197 17.28 6.35 -18.28
N PHE A 198 17.39 5.42 -17.35
CA PHE A 198 18.63 5.26 -16.57
C PHE A 198 19.80 4.74 -17.41
N ASN A 199 19.57 3.96 -18.46
CA ASN A 199 20.63 3.50 -19.37
C ASN A 199 21.32 4.66 -20.10
N ASN A 200 20.64 5.79 -20.29
CA ASN A 200 21.17 6.98 -20.98
C ASN A 200 21.96 7.92 -20.05
N ILE A 201 22.00 7.68 -18.73
CA ILE A 201 22.74 8.52 -17.78
C ILE A 201 24.21 8.12 -17.78
N PRO A 202 25.18 9.09 -17.90
CA PRO A 202 26.60 8.81 -17.84
C PRO A 202 26.99 8.11 -16.52
N LYS A 203 27.87 7.10 -16.62
CA LYS A 203 28.25 6.25 -15.47
C LYS A 203 28.81 7.05 -14.29
N GLU A 204 29.56 8.09 -14.54
CA GLU A 204 30.19 8.93 -13.51
C GLU A 204 29.20 9.81 -12.73
N LYS A 205 28.01 10.06 -13.28
CA LYS A 205 26.90 10.77 -12.62
C LYS A 205 25.89 9.84 -11.99
N LYS A 206 25.92 8.56 -12.35
CA LYS A 206 24.89 7.57 -12.09
C LYS A 206 25.01 6.98 -10.69
N MET A 207 24.66 7.77 -9.67
CA MET A 207 24.59 7.32 -8.27
C MET A 207 23.48 8.10 -7.57
N ILE A 208 22.50 7.39 -6.99
CA ILE A 208 21.50 7.99 -6.12
C ILE A 208 22.08 8.18 -4.73
N VAL A 209 21.84 9.34 -4.14
CA VAL A 209 22.27 9.69 -2.78
C VAL A 209 21.07 10.12 -1.96
N THR A 210 20.82 9.40 -0.87
CA THR A 210 19.65 9.53 0.00
C THR A 210 20.06 9.60 1.47
N SER A 211 19.12 9.88 2.36
CA SER A 211 19.37 9.85 3.81
C SER A 211 19.50 8.41 4.29
N GLU A 212 18.50 7.58 3.99
CA GLU A 212 18.45 6.15 4.28
C GLU A 212 18.95 5.29 3.11
N GLY A 213 19.46 4.10 3.41
CA GLY A 213 19.94 3.11 2.45
C GLY A 213 18.83 2.28 1.76
N CYS A 214 17.64 2.82 1.57
CA CYS A 214 16.45 2.12 1.09
C CYS A 214 16.46 1.75 -0.41
N PHE A 215 17.37 2.32 -1.22
CA PHE A 215 17.37 2.15 -2.68
C PHE A 215 18.18 0.96 -3.21
N LYS A 216 18.48 -0.07 -2.40
CA LYS A 216 19.31 -1.22 -2.86
C LYS A 216 18.62 -2.07 -3.94
N TYR A 217 17.30 -2.34 -3.80
CA TYR A 217 16.54 -3.04 -4.84
C TYR A 217 16.38 -2.21 -6.12
N PHE A 218 16.16 -0.91 -5.97
CA PHE A 218 16.17 0.03 -7.08
C PHE A 218 17.55 0.04 -7.79
N SER A 219 18.63 0.10 -7.02
CA SER A 219 20.02 0.08 -7.54
C SER A 219 20.27 -1.17 -8.39
N LYS A 220 19.83 -2.34 -7.93
CA LYS A 220 19.93 -3.60 -8.67
C LYS A 220 19.09 -3.58 -9.94
N ALA A 221 17.84 -3.09 -9.88
CA ALA A 221 16.91 -3.08 -11.01
C ALA A 221 17.31 -2.14 -12.16
N TYR A 222 17.80 -0.95 -11.81
CA TYR A 222 18.07 0.13 -12.77
C TYR A 222 19.57 0.40 -12.97
N ASN A 223 20.43 -0.41 -12.37
CA ASN A 223 21.90 -0.24 -12.43
C ASN A 223 22.33 1.17 -12.03
N VAL A 224 21.77 1.70 -10.93
CA VAL A 224 22.07 3.01 -10.34
C VAL A 224 22.62 2.77 -8.94
N PRO A 225 23.95 2.76 -8.72
CA PRO A 225 24.53 2.61 -7.38
C PRO A 225 23.92 3.58 -6.38
N SER A 226 23.81 3.19 -5.11
CA SER A 226 23.32 4.04 -4.04
C SER A 226 24.42 4.41 -3.03
N ALA A 227 24.24 5.58 -2.40
CA ALA A 227 24.98 6.01 -1.24
C ALA A 227 24.00 6.71 -0.28
N TYR A 228 24.25 6.62 1.02
CA TYR A 228 23.32 7.08 2.04
C TYR A 228 24.04 7.52 3.31
N ILE A 229 23.35 8.22 4.21
CA ILE A 229 23.88 8.67 5.49
C ILE A 229 23.83 7.52 6.50
N TRP A 230 22.65 6.90 6.69
CA TRP A 230 22.43 5.70 7.53
C TRP A 230 21.79 4.58 6.74
N GLU A 231 21.88 3.35 7.23
CA GLU A 231 21.45 2.20 6.43
C GLU A 231 19.96 1.93 6.50
N ILE A 232 19.35 2.06 7.68
CA ILE A 232 17.93 1.78 7.90
C ILE A 232 17.38 2.61 9.07
N ASN A 233 16.11 3.01 9.02
CA ASN A 233 15.45 3.88 10.01
C ASN A 233 15.28 3.26 11.41
N THR A 234 15.73 2.04 11.66
CA THR A 234 15.81 1.43 13.00
C THR A 234 17.16 1.68 13.70
N GLU A 235 18.08 2.41 13.06
CA GLU A 235 19.38 2.82 13.61
C GLU A 235 19.37 4.28 14.09
N GLU A 236 20.50 4.72 14.69
CA GLU A 236 20.75 6.15 14.92
C GLU A 236 20.89 6.88 13.60
N GLU A 237 20.06 7.90 13.38
CA GLU A 237 19.95 8.63 12.13
C GLU A 237 20.80 9.91 12.13
N GLY A 238 21.61 10.09 11.09
CA GLY A 238 22.31 11.35 10.84
C GLY A 238 23.39 11.71 11.86
N THR A 239 24.09 10.73 12.43
CA THR A 239 25.23 10.99 13.31
C THR A 239 26.37 11.73 12.56
N THR A 240 27.20 12.44 13.30
CA THR A 240 28.33 13.18 12.73
C THR A 240 29.27 12.27 11.92
N ASP A 241 29.51 11.04 12.37
CA ASP A 241 30.38 10.09 11.69
C ASP A 241 29.76 9.52 10.41
N GLN A 242 28.44 9.26 10.40
CA GLN A 242 27.69 8.85 9.20
C GLN A 242 27.74 9.96 8.13
N ILE A 243 27.43 11.21 8.50
CA ILE A 243 27.49 12.38 7.62
C ILE A 243 28.89 12.54 7.05
N LYS A 244 29.94 12.53 7.90
CA LYS A 244 31.34 12.66 7.49
C LYS A 244 31.75 11.58 6.49
N THR A 245 31.38 10.34 6.75
CA THR A 245 31.68 9.19 5.87
C THR A 245 31.08 9.39 4.48
N LEU A 246 29.81 9.81 4.41
CA LEU A 246 29.16 10.09 3.13
C LEU A 246 29.82 11.29 2.41
N VAL A 247 30.11 12.39 3.11
CA VAL A 247 30.78 13.56 2.53
C VAL A 247 32.13 13.18 1.93
N GLU A 248 32.96 12.39 2.64
CA GLU A 248 34.27 11.92 2.13
C GLU A 248 34.11 11.04 0.88
N LYS A 249 33.07 10.20 0.82
CA LYS A 249 32.74 9.40 -0.38
C LYS A 249 32.34 10.30 -1.55
N LEU A 250 31.45 11.26 -1.33
CA LEU A 250 30.90 12.12 -2.38
C LEU A 250 31.95 13.05 -3.00
N ARG A 251 32.92 13.54 -2.23
CA ARG A 251 34.05 14.35 -2.73
C ARG A 251 34.91 13.64 -3.81
N LYS A 252 34.76 12.30 -3.92
CA LYS A 252 35.47 11.48 -4.92
C LYS A 252 34.60 11.14 -6.13
N THR A 253 33.38 11.70 -6.20
CA THR A 253 32.40 11.41 -7.25
C THR A 253 32.06 12.64 -8.08
N LYS A 254 31.31 12.43 -9.17
CA LYS A 254 30.73 13.51 -9.98
C LYS A 254 29.20 13.51 -9.90
N VAL A 255 28.67 13.07 -8.77
CA VAL A 255 27.22 13.04 -8.54
C VAL A 255 26.68 14.47 -8.59
N PRO A 256 25.69 14.76 -9.44
CA PRO A 256 25.21 16.13 -9.62
C PRO A 256 24.15 16.55 -8.61
N SER A 257 23.50 15.59 -7.92
CA SER A 257 22.31 15.85 -7.11
C SER A 257 22.19 14.89 -5.94
N LEU A 258 21.63 15.41 -4.84
CA LEU A 258 21.18 14.66 -3.66
C LEU A 258 19.65 14.61 -3.65
N PHE A 259 19.09 13.65 -2.94
CA PHE A 259 17.66 13.48 -2.75
C PHE A 259 17.34 13.33 -1.27
N VAL A 260 16.12 13.71 -0.88
CA VAL A 260 15.61 13.56 0.49
C VAL A 260 14.29 12.81 0.43
N GLU A 261 14.11 11.85 1.30
CA GLU A 261 12.88 11.08 1.42
C GLU A 261 11.79 11.91 2.12
N SER A 262 10.53 11.66 1.74
CA SER A 262 9.38 12.39 2.31
C SER A 262 9.10 12.03 3.77
N SER A 263 9.59 10.89 4.24
CA SER A 263 9.35 10.31 5.56
C SER A 263 10.45 10.61 6.59
N VAL A 264 11.56 11.28 6.22
CA VAL A 264 12.69 11.53 7.11
C VAL A 264 12.98 13.01 7.33
N ASP A 265 13.76 13.32 8.38
CA ASP A 265 14.28 14.67 8.63
C ASP A 265 15.33 15.06 7.57
N GLU A 266 15.12 16.19 6.92
CA GLU A 266 16.03 16.66 5.85
C GLU A 266 17.32 17.31 6.35
N ARG A 267 17.43 17.67 7.63
CA ARG A 267 18.59 18.39 8.19
C ARG A 267 19.95 17.66 8.01
N PRO A 268 20.04 16.34 8.19
CA PRO A 268 21.28 15.62 7.90
C PRO A 268 21.72 15.78 6.44
N MET A 269 20.80 15.65 5.48
CA MET A 269 21.11 15.81 4.06
C MET A 269 21.42 17.26 3.68
N GLN A 270 20.81 18.25 4.32
CA GLN A 270 21.17 19.67 4.18
C GLN A 270 22.64 19.92 4.60
N THR A 271 23.10 19.23 5.66
CA THR A 271 24.51 19.29 6.09
C THR A 271 25.43 18.68 5.03
N VAL A 272 25.09 17.51 4.49
CA VAL A 272 25.84 16.89 3.38
C VAL A 272 25.90 17.82 2.17
N SER A 273 24.76 18.42 1.78
CA SER A 273 24.68 19.36 0.66
C SER A 273 25.62 20.56 0.86
N LYS A 274 25.60 21.15 2.05
CA LYS A 274 26.49 22.28 2.41
C LYS A 274 27.98 21.90 2.34
N ASP A 275 28.36 20.73 2.86
CA ASP A 275 29.75 20.31 2.98
C ASP A 275 30.36 19.81 1.66
N THR A 276 29.49 19.39 0.73
CA THR A 276 29.88 18.90 -0.61
C THR A 276 29.67 19.91 -1.73
N ASN A 277 28.82 20.94 -1.52
CA ASN A 277 28.24 21.84 -2.52
C ASN A 277 27.41 21.11 -3.60
N ILE A 278 26.93 19.92 -3.33
CA ILE A 278 26.00 19.20 -4.21
C ILE A 278 24.56 19.58 -3.81
N PRO A 279 23.73 20.11 -4.72
CA PRO A 279 22.39 20.55 -4.37
C PRO A 279 21.46 19.37 -4.07
N ILE A 280 20.52 19.52 -3.12
CA ILE A 280 19.34 18.68 -3.01
C ILE A 280 18.44 19.02 -4.19
N PHE A 281 18.15 18.03 -5.03
CA PHE A 281 17.40 18.24 -6.25
C PHE A 281 15.89 18.18 -6.00
N GLU A 282 15.44 17.15 -5.30
CA GLU A 282 14.02 16.94 -5.09
C GLU A 282 13.76 16.03 -3.88
N LYS A 283 12.54 16.10 -3.37
CA LYS A 283 11.99 15.17 -2.39
C LYS A 283 11.39 13.96 -3.11
N ILE A 284 11.73 12.75 -2.65
CA ILE A 284 11.29 11.47 -3.20
C ILE A 284 10.54 10.67 -2.14
N PHE A 285 9.79 9.66 -2.56
CA PHE A 285 8.98 8.83 -1.67
C PHE A 285 9.62 7.47 -1.46
N THR A 286 9.61 6.97 -0.23
CA THR A 286 10.13 5.63 0.12
C THR A 286 9.10 4.80 0.86
N ASP A 287 8.74 5.16 2.08
CA ASP A 287 7.99 4.34 3.02
C ASP A 287 6.48 4.59 2.98
N SER A 288 6.07 5.61 2.24
CA SER A 288 4.67 6.02 2.10
C SER A 288 4.38 6.60 0.73
N ILE A 289 3.16 6.44 0.26
CA ILE A 289 2.61 7.27 -0.82
C ILE A 289 2.31 8.68 -0.30
N ALA A 290 2.01 9.61 -1.21
CA ALA A 290 1.56 10.96 -0.85
C ALA A 290 0.05 11.01 -0.52
N GLU A 291 -0.37 12.14 0.05
CA GLU A 291 -1.79 12.44 0.28
C GLU A 291 -2.59 12.49 -1.04
N PRO A 292 -3.87 12.13 -1.02
CA PRO A 292 -4.71 12.14 -2.21
C PRO A 292 -4.68 13.47 -2.98
N GLY A 293 -4.49 13.39 -4.29
CA GLY A 293 -4.42 14.54 -5.19
C GLY A 293 -3.04 15.21 -5.26
N GLN A 294 -2.05 14.71 -4.53
CA GLN A 294 -0.65 15.15 -4.64
C GLN A 294 0.16 14.23 -5.57
N ASN A 295 1.34 14.71 -5.98
CA ASN A 295 2.28 13.84 -6.68
C ASN A 295 2.67 12.67 -5.77
N GLY A 296 2.56 11.44 -6.30
CA GLY A 296 2.88 10.25 -5.52
C GLY A 296 1.71 9.66 -4.73
N ASP A 297 0.46 10.07 -4.95
CA ASP A 297 -0.76 9.66 -4.24
C ASP A 297 -1.22 8.21 -4.50
N SER A 298 -0.44 7.43 -5.17
CA SER A 298 -0.60 6.00 -5.37
C SER A 298 0.76 5.34 -5.57
N TYR A 299 0.88 4.04 -5.39
CA TYR A 299 2.15 3.34 -5.62
C TYR A 299 2.68 3.58 -7.05
N TYR A 300 1.81 3.56 -8.06
CA TYR A 300 2.21 3.88 -9.42
C TYR A 300 2.73 5.32 -9.56
N ASN A 301 2.01 6.30 -9.02
CA ASN A 301 2.41 7.72 -9.10
C ASN A 301 3.66 8.01 -8.26
N MET A 302 3.81 7.36 -7.10
CA MET A 302 5.00 7.38 -6.26
C MET A 302 6.24 6.88 -7.04
N MET A 303 6.15 5.70 -7.61
CA MET A 303 7.25 5.14 -8.41
C MET A 303 7.54 5.98 -9.65
N LYS A 304 6.51 6.44 -10.34
CA LYS A 304 6.68 7.33 -11.50
C LYS A 304 7.38 8.63 -11.12
N TRP A 305 6.99 9.27 -10.03
CA TRP A 305 7.63 10.47 -9.50
C TRP A 305 9.11 10.21 -9.20
N ASN A 306 9.40 9.16 -8.43
CA ASN A 306 10.77 8.79 -8.06
C ASN A 306 11.64 8.56 -9.30
N LEU A 307 11.17 7.73 -10.23
CA LEU A 307 11.89 7.39 -11.46
C LEU A 307 12.16 8.64 -12.32
N ASP A 308 11.19 9.53 -12.46
CA ASP A 308 11.33 10.77 -13.20
C ASP A 308 12.32 11.72 -12.48
N LYS A 309 12.12 11.99 -11.18
CA LYS A 309 12.93 12.94 -10.43
C LYS A 309 14.37 12.47 -10.23
N ILE A 310 14.58 11.20 -9.96
CA ILE A 310 15.93 10.63 -9.86
C ILE A 310 16.64 10.73 -11.22
N SER A 311 15.99 10.36 -12.33
CA SER A 311 16.61 10.45 -13.64
C SER A 311 16.90 11.91 -14.07
N GLU A 312 15.99 12.84 -13.80
CA GLU A 312 16.19 14.29 -14.04
C GLU A 312 17.38 14.85 -13.23
N GLY A 313 17.44 14.50 -11.95
CA GLY A 313 18.52 14.97 -11.07
C GLY A 313 19.89 14.42 -11.46
N LEU A 314 19.98 13.15 -11.85
CA LEU A 314 21.23 12.52 -12.26
C LEU A 314 21.68 12.95 -13.67
N ALA A 315 20.79 13.47 -14.51
CA ALA A 315 21.12 13.99 -15.84
C ALA A 315 21.71 15.43 -15.83
N LYS A 316 21.66 16.15 -14.68
CA LYS A 316 22.25 17.50 -14.55
C LYS A 316 23.76 17.46 -14.77
#